data_42941543be17a724e2ccbd3f13d82817
#
_entry.id   42941543be17a724e2ccbd3f13d82817
#
_cell.length_a   1.000
_cell.length_b   1.000
_cell.length_c   1.000
_cell.angle_alpha   90.00
_cell.angle_beta   90.00
_cell.angle_gamma   90.00
#
_symmetry.space_group_name_H-M   'P 1'
#
loop_
_entity.id
_entity.type
_entity.pdbx_description
1 polymer ?
#
loop_
_entity_poly.entity_id
_entity_poly.type
_entity_poly.pdbx_seq_one_letter_code
_entity_poly.pdbx_strand_id
1 'polypeptide(L)'
;MLRALVCVLLAPALALAGEAPEAVEGALTVNVQQARQLHELGAVFIDVRPEREWRWGHVEGALHLDLASRFGDLADRGLPRQVPLVVYCDSEVCASSAAAARLAVAWGYRQVFYFREGYFAWQLADFPQAKGLGEPAYFSALAR
;
A
#
# COMPACT_ATOMS: atom_id res chain seq x y z
N MET A 1 55.32 -29.38 0.68
CA MET A 1 54.49 -28.29 0.16
C MET A 1 53.06 -28.52 0.65
N LEU A 2 52.67 -27.86 1.71
CA LEU A 2 51.33 -28.01 2.36
C LEU A 2 50.40 -26.95 1.78
N ARG A 3 49.41 -27.37 0.98
CA ARG A 3 48.36 -26.47 0.48
C ARG A 3 47.29 -26.30 1.56
N ALA A 4 47.27 -25.13 2.15
CA ALA A 4 46.20 -24.75 3.08
C ALA A 4 44.89 -24.55 2.29
N LEU A 5 43.90 -25.39 2.59
CA LEU A 5 42.52 -25.24 2.10
C LEU A 5 41.85 -24.16 2.95
N VAL A 6 41.63 -22.98 2.38
CA VAL A 6 40.85 -21.93 3.01
C VAL A 6 39.39 -22.27 2.78
N CYS A 7 38.71 -22.82 3.81
CA CYS A 7 37.25 -22.95 3.84
C CYS A 7 36.65 -21.56 4.07
N VAL A 8 36.14 -20.94 3.03
CA VAL A 8 35.29 -19.76 3.14
C VAL A 8 33.90 -20.23 3.62
N LEU A 9 33.66 -20.07 4.92
CA LEU A 9 32.32 -20.25 5.47
C LEU A 9 31.45 -19.08 4.99
N LEU A 10 30.64 -19.31 3.95
CA LEU A 10 29.51 -18.44 3.66
C LEU A 10 28.50 -18.58 4.79
N ALA A 11 28.48 -17.62 5.69
CA ALA A 11 27.37 -17.47 6.62
C ALA A 11 26.10 -17.17 5.80
N PRO A 12 24.99 -17.92 6.01
CA PRO A 12 23.74 -17.54 5.41
C PRO A 12 23.35 -16.17 5.96
N ALA A 13 23.20 -15.18 5.09
CA ALA A 13 22.55 -13.94 5.45
C ALA A 13 21.11 -14.32 5.86
N LEU A 14 20.82 -14.33 7.17
CA LEU A 14 19.44 -14.31 7.65
C LEU A 14 18.83 -13.03 7.08
N ALA A 15 18.05 -13.19 6.02
CA ALA A 15 17.12 -12.16 5.61
C ALA A 15 16.17 -11.98 6.80
N LEU A 16 16.31 -10.87 7.51
CA LEU A 16 15.31 -10.40 8.47
C LEU A 16 14.04 -10.13 7.66
N ALA A 17 13.18 -11.17 7.55
CA ALA A 17 11.82 -11.04 7.07
C ALA A 17 11.06 -10.22 8.12
N GLY A 18 10.88 -8.91 7.89
CA GLY A 18 10.26 -8.17 8.96
C GLY A 18 9.67 -6.84 8.57
N GLU A 19 10.35 -6.01 7.83
CA GLU A 19 9.83 -4.68 7.55
C GLU A 19 9.59 -4.45 6.06
N ALA A 20 8.50 -3.73 5.76
CA ALA A 20 8.27 -3.20 4.44
C ALA A 20 9.40 -2.21 4.08
N PRO A 21 9.80 -2.10 2.81
CA PRO A 21 10.83 -1.16 2.40
C PRO A 21 10.46 0.26 2.79
N GLU A 22 11.45 1.09 3.12
CA GLU A 22 11.21 2.49 3.47
C GLU A 22 10.74 3.33 2.29
N ALA A 23 11.11 2.94 1.09
CA ALA A 23 10.75 3.64 -0.14
C ALA A 23 10.44 2.67 -1.27
N VAL A 24 9.63 3.15 -2.21
CA VAL A 24 9.29 2.47 -3.47
C VAL A 24 9.66 3.41 -4.61
N GLU A 25 10.47 2.92 -5.54
CA GLU A 25 10.88 3.70 -6.71
C GLU A 25 9.65 4.14 -7.52
N GLY A 26 9.61 5.43 -7.85
CA GLY A 26 8.49 6.03 -8.58
C GLY A 26 7.28 6.41 -7.72
N ALA A 27 7.29 6.08 -6.42
CA ALA A 27 6.29 6.50 -5.46
C ALA A 27 6.91 7.42 -4.41
N LEU A 28 6.09 8.27 -3.81
CA LEU A 28 6.50 9.12 -2.69
C LEU A 28 6.02 8.51 -1.38
N THR A 29 6.96 8.20 -0.48
CA THR A 29 6.62 7.74 0.88
C THR A 29 6.07 8.89 1.68
N VAL A 30 4.93 8.68 2.32
CA VAL A 30 4.24 9.68 3.16
C VAL A 30 4.00 9.14 4.56
N ASN A 31 4.12 10.02 5.56
CA ASN A 31 3.75 9.73 6.93
C ASN A 31 2.23 9.92 7.15
N VAL A 32 1.74 9.59 8.34
CA VAL A 32 0.31 9.65 8.65
C VAL A 32 -0.28 11.06 8.52
N GLN A 33 0.48 12.10 8.86
CA GLN A 33 0.02 13.50 8.73
C GLN A 33 -0.07 13.93 7.26
N GLN A 34 0.90 13.57 6.45
CA GLN A 34 0.89 13.80 5.01
C GLN A 34 -0.25 13.02 4.34
N ALA A 35 -0.47 11.78 4.75
CA ALA A 35 -1.61 10.97 4.29
C ALA A 35 -2.94 11.65 4.64
N ARG A 36 -3.06 12.23 5.85
CA ARG A 36 -4.26 12.99 6.23
C ARG A 36 -4.51 14.20 5.32
N GLN A 37 -3.46 14.95 5.01
CA GLN A 37 -3.56 16.07 4.07
C GLN A 37 -4.01 15.61 2.67
N LEU A 38 -3.47 14.51 2.18
CA LEU A 38 -3.87 13.92 0.90
C LEU A 38 -5.34 13.47 0.91
N HIS A 39 -5.81 12.93 2.03
CA HIS A 39 -7.21 12.55 2.21
C HIS A 39 -8.14 13.78 2.12
N GLU A 40 -7.78 14.86 2.78
CA GLU A 40 -8.54 16.13 2.74
C GLU A 40 -8.55 16.75 1.33
N LEU A 41 -7.50 16.55 0.56
CA LEU A 41 -7.41 17.01 -0.83
C LEU A 41 -8.12 16.09 -1.83
N GLY A 42 -8.70 14.98 -1.38
CA GLY A 42 -9.46 14.07 -2.21
C GLY A 42 -8.65 13.02 -2.97
N ALA A 43 -7.41 12.74 -2.55
CA ALA A 43 -6.65 11.62 -3.10
C ALA A 43 -7.40 10.29 -2.87
N VAL A 44 -7.27 9.37 -3.81
CA VAL A 44 -7.90 8.04 -3.73
C VAL A 44 -7.07 7.14 -2.85
N PHE A 45 -7.61 6.76 -1.70
CA PHE A 45 -6.98 5.79 -0.79
C PHE A 45 -7.33 4.38 -1.23
N ILE A 46 -6.33 3.51 -1.27
CA ILE A 46 -6.48 2.11 -1.64
C ILE A 46 -5.98 1.22 -0.51
N ASP A 47 -6.91 0.48 0.08
CA ASP A 47 -6.63 -0.54 1.09
C ASP A 47 -6.34 -1.86 0.40
N VAL A 48 -5.13 -2.38 0.56
CA VAL A 48 -4.69 -3.62 -0.10
C VAL A 48 -4.72 -4.84 0.80
N ARG A 49 -5.28 -4.68 2.01
CA ARG A 49 -5.42 -5.77 2.98
C ARG A 49 -6.51 -6.76 2.58
N PRO A 50 -6.48 -7.98 3.12
CA PRO A 50 -7.58 -8.93 2.98
C PRO A 50 -8.92 -8.36 3.48
N GLU A 51 -10.02 -8.88 2.95
CA GLU A 51 -11.38 -8.41 3.27
C GLU A 51 -11.71 -8.43 4.77
N ARG A 52 -11.15 -9.39 5.50
CA ARG A 52 -11.36 -9.51 6.94
C ARG A 52 -10.90 -8.26 7.68
N GLU A 53 -9.70 -7.76 7.38
CA GLU A 53 -9.14 -6.56 7.99
C GLU A 53 -9.89 -5.30 7.54
N TRP A 54 -10.25 -5.23 6.26
CA TRP A 54 -11.08 -4.16 5.71
C TRP A 54 -12.40 -4.00 6.48
N ARG A 55 -13.10 -5.09 6.73
CA ARG A 55 -14.39 -5.07 7.43
C ARG A 55 -14.30 -4.52 8.84
N TRP A 56 -13.21 -4.77 9.54
CA TRP A 56 -13.03 -4.30 10.91
C TRP A 56 -12.79 -2.80 11.00
N GLY A 57 -12.26 -2.21 9.97
CA GLY A 57 -12.02 -0.79 9.87
C GLY A 57 -11.03 -0.44 8.77
N HIS A 58 -11.26 0.68 8.14
CA HIS A 58 -10.43 1.21 7.06
C HIS A 58 -10.50 2.73 7.03
N VAL A 59 -9.62 3.36 6.25
CA VAL A 59 -9.67 4.80 6.00
C VAL A 59 -11.01 5.15 5.36
N GLU A 60 -11.71 6.15 5.89
CA GLU A 60 -12.98 6.60 5.32
C GLU A 60 -12.82 6.97 3.84
N GLY A 61 -13.72 6.44 3.01
CA GLY A 61 -13.70 6.67 1.57
C GLY A 61 -12.66 5.86 0.78
N ALA A 62 -11.87 5.02 1.43
CA ALA A 62 -10.91 4.17 0.73
C ALA A 62 -11.59 3.13 -0.16
N LEU A 63 -10.91 2.75 -1.22
CA LEU A 63 -11.27 1.61 -2.06
C LEU A 63 -10.62 0.35 -1.49
N HIS A 64 -11.35 -0.74 -1.47
CA HIS A 64 -10.80 -2.03 -1.11
C HIS A 64 -10.35 -2.80 -2.36
N LEU A 65 -9.04 -2.93 -2.53
CA LEU A 65 -8.44 -3.73 -3.58
C LEU A 65 -7.38 -4.66 -2.99
N ASP A 66 -7.84 -5.77 -2.41
CA ASP A 66 -6.97 -6.82 -1.89
C ASP A 66 -5.87 -7.16 -2.91
N LEU A 67 -4.61 -7.08 -2.48
CA LEU A 67 -3.46 -7.28 -3.36
C LEU A 67 -3.50 -8.65 -4.05
N ALA A 68 -3.92 -9.68 -3.34
CA ALA A 68 -3.89 -11.06 -3.84
C ALA A 68 -4.97 -11.35 -4.88
N SER A 69 -6.10 -10.63 -4.85
CA SER A 69 -7.29 -11.00 -5.64
C SER A 69 -7.89 -9.90 -6.49
N ARG A 70 -7.80 -8.63 -6.08
CA ARG A 70 -8.54 -7.53 -6.71
C ARG A 70 -7.70 -6.36 -7.20
N PHE A 71 -6.44 -6.28 -6.82
CA PHE A 71 -5.62 -5.10 -7.15
C PHE A 71 -5.47 -4.88 -8.66
N GLY A 72 -5.52 -5.93 -9.46
CA GLY A 72 -5.55 -5.84 -10.92
C GLY A 72 -6.71 -5.02 -11.49
N ASP A 73 -7.84 -4.96 -10.77
CA ASP A 73 -9.00 -4.14 -11.16
C ASP A 73 -8.65 -2.66 -11.32
N LEU A 74 -7.62 -2.18 -10.63
CA LEU A 74 -7.16 -0.81 -10.75
C LEU A 74 -6.72 -0.47 -12.17
N ALA A 75 -6.02 -1.40 -12.83
CA ALA A 75 -5.58 -1.22 -14.21
C ALA A 75 -6.76 -1.28 -15.20
N ASP A 76 -7.74 -2.13 -14.92
CA ASP A 76 -8.82 -2.48 -15.86
C ASP A 76 -10.03 -1.54 -15.77
N ARG A 77 -10.31 -0.95 -14.61
CA ARG A 77 -11.49 -0.12 -14.37
C ARG A 77 -11.39 1.32 -14.88
N GLY A 78 -10.35 1.67 -15.63
CA GLY A 78 -10.25 2.97 -16.27
C GLY A 78 -10.04 4.14 -15.31
N LEU A 79 -9.50 3.92 -14.12
CA LEU A 79 -9.13 5.00 -13.21
C LEU A 79 -8.07 5.89 -13.91
N PRO A 80 -8.31 7.20 -14.06
CA PRO A 80 -7.37 8.07 -14.78
C PRO A 80 -5.97 8.03 -14.15
N ARG A 81 -4.93 7.95 -14.98
CA ARG A 81 -3.54 7.81 -14.55
C ARG A 81 -2.97 9.02 -13.81
N GLN A 82 -3.60 10.17 -13.92
CA GLN A 82 -3.26 11.41 -13.21
C GLN A 82 -3.90 11.52 -11.82
N VAL A 83 -4.81 10.61 -11.45
CA VAL A 83 -5.45 10.63 -10.14
C VAL A 83 -4.42 10.26 -9.07
N PRO A 84 -4.25 11.07 -8.01
CA PRO A 84 -3.34 10.73 -6.92
C PRO A 84 -3.87 9.54 -6.13
N LEU A 85 -3.03 8.52 -5.98
CA LEU A 85 -3.32 7.30 -5.23
C LEU A 85 -2.52 7.25 -3.95
N VAL A 86 -3.16 6.93 -2.84
CA VAL A 86 -2.50 6.61 -1.57
C VAL A 86 -2.72 5.14 -1.28
N VAL A 87 -1.66 4.35 -1.31
CA VAL A 87 -1.71 2.90 -1.14
C VAL A 87 -1.23 2.55 0.27
N TYR A 88 -2.01 1.76 0.99
CA TYR A 88 -1.68 1.39 2.37
C TYR A 88 -2.07 -0.05 2.72
N CYS A 89 -1.38 -0.59 3.72
CA CYS A 89 -1.64 -1.87 4.38
C CYS A 89 -1.88 -1.62 5.88
N ASP A 90 -1.57 -2.60 6.75
CA ASP A 90 -1.72 -2.47 8.20
C ASP A 90 -0.73 -1.50 8.82
N SER A 91 0.55 -1.75 8.55
CA SER A 91 1.69 -1.15 9.25
C SER A 91 2.99 -1.36 8.47
N GLU A 92 4.08 -0.91 9.05
CA GLU A 92 5.44 -1.00 8.50
C GLU A 92 5.96 -2.43 8.31
N VAL A 93 5.32 -3.43 8.91
CA VAL A 93 5.69 -4.84 8.73
C VAL A 93 4.97 -5.51 7.55
N CYS A 94 4.00 -4.83 6.94
CA CYS A 94 3.23 -5.34 5.81
C CYS A 94 3.83 -4.86 4.47
N ALA A 95 4.39 -5.78 3.70
CA ALA A 95 4.99 -5.47 2.41
C ALA A 95 3.98 -5.31 1.25
N SER A 96 2.69 -5.60 1.48
CA SER A 96 1.67 -5.59 0.42
C SER A 96 1.47 -4.21 -0.19
N SER A 97 1.51 -3.14 0.60
CA SER A 97 1.39 -1.78 0.09
C SER A 97 2.58 -1.36 -0.78
N ALA A 98 3.79 -1.81 -0.45
CA ALA A 98 4.95 -1.58 -1.30
C ALA A 98 4.83 -2.30 -2.65
N ALA A 99 4.39 -3.55 -2.65
CA ALA A 99 4.14 -4.32 -3.87
C ALA A 99 3.05 -3.66 -4.73
N ALA A 100 1.96 -3.23 -4.12
CA ALA A 100 0.88 -2.51 -4.78
C ALA A 100 1.33 -1.18 -5.37
N ALA A 101 2.13 -0.41 -4.63
CA ALA A 101 2.68 0.86 -5.12
C ALA A 101 3.58 0.64 -6.36
N ARG A 102 4.43 -0.40 -6.36
CA ARG A 102 5.24 -0.77 -7.54
C ARG A 102 4.38 -1.09 -8.75
N LEU A 103 3.30 -1.85 -8.56
CA LEU A 103 2.37 -2.17 -9.65
C LEU A 103 1.69 -0.92 -10.18
N ALA A 104 1.19 -0.05 -9.31
CA ALA A 104 0.54 1.20 -9.71
C ALA A 104 1.50 2.08 -10.54
N VAL A 105 2.75 2.22 -10.10
CA VAL A 105 3.80 2.94 -10.85
C VAL A 105 4.01 2.28 -12.23
N ALA A 106 4.15 0.96 -12.27
CA ALA A 106 4.36 0.21 -13.52
C ALA A 106 3.19 0.36 -14.49
N TRP A 107 1.95 0.51 -13.99
CA TRP A 107 0.76 0.73 -14.81
C TRP A 107 0.56 2.18 -15.25
N GLY A 108 1.50 3.07 -14.93
CA GLY A 108 1.55 4.44 -15.43
C GLY A 108 0.82 5.46 -14.56
N TYR A 109 0.44 5.13 -13.33
CA TYR A 109 -0.06 6.13 -12.38
C TYR A 109 1.07 7.11 -12.04
N ARG A 110 0.78 8.40 -12.17
CA ARG A 110 1.79 9.47 -12.11
C ARG A 110 2.04 9.99 -10.70
N GLN A 111 1.07 9.81 -9.80
CA GLN A 111 1.10 10.27 -8.42
C GLN A 111 0.74 9.12 -7.50
N VAL A 112 1.72 8.29 -7.18
CA VAL A 112 1.59 7.17 -6.24
C VAL A 112 2.24 7.55 -4.93
N PHE A 113 1.44 7.57 -3.87
CA PHE A 113 1.88 7.82 -2.51
C PHE A 113 1.87 6.51 -1.73
N TYR A 114 3.01 6.19 -1.17
CA TYR A 114 3.21 5.00 -0.37
C TYR A 114 3.05 5.32 1.10
N PHE A 115 1.90 5.00 1.68
CA PHE A 115 1.61 5.20 3.09
C PHE A 115 2.06 3.98 3.89
N ARG A 116 3.37 3.92 4.18
CA ARG A 116 4.05 2.80 4.80
C ARG A 116 3.58 2.50 6.22
N GLU A 117 3.33 3.52 7.04
CA GLU A 117 2.84 3.36 8.42
C GLU A 117 1.47 2.70 8.48
N GLY A 118 0.65 2.87 7.46
CA GLY A 118 -0.58 2.15 7.23
C GLY A 118 -1.73 2.48 8.18
N TYR A 119 -2.73 1.59 8.15
CA TYR A 119 -4.00 1.81 8.85
C TYR A 119 -3.85 1.95 10.37
N PHE A 120 -2.93 1.23 11.00
CA PHE A 120 -2.78 1.33 12.45
C PHE A 120 -2.31 2.71 12.89
N ALA A 121 -1.42 3.36 12.13
CA ALA A 121 -1.03 4.74 12.40
C ALA A 121 -2.21 5.71 12.20
N TRP A 122 -3.02 5.50 11.17
CA TRP A 122 -4.24 6.26 10.90
C TRP A 122 -5.26 6.15 12.04
N GLN A 123 -5.48 4.92 12.50
CA GLN A 123 -6.38 4.61 13.61
C GLN A 123 -5.88 5.21 14.93
N LEU A 124 -4.59 5.08 15.21
CA LEU A 124 -3.96 5.62 16.41
C LEU A 124 -4.04 7.17 16.46
N ALA A 125 -3.99 7.82 15.30
CA ALA A 125 -4.17 9.26 15.17
C ALA A 125 -5.65 9.71 15.25
N ASP A 126 -6.58 8.79 15.38
CA ASP A 126 -8.01 9.02 15.41
C ASP A 126 -8.55 9.80 14.19
N PHE A 127 -7.99 9.48 13.03
CA PHE A 127 -8.42 10.06 11.76
C PHE A 127 -9.68 9.35 11.21
N PRO A 128 -10.41 9.94 10.24
CA PRO A 128 -11.69 9.41 9.79
C PRO A 128 -11.64 7.96 9.30
N GLN A 129 -12.48 7.13 9.90
CA GLN A 129 -12.55 5.68 9.66
C GLN A 129 -13.97 5.27 9.28
N ALA A 130 -14.05 4.18 8.53
CA ALA A 130 -15.29 3.49 8.21
C ALA A 130 -15.18 1.99 8.53
N LYS A 131 -16.31 1.30 8.57
CA LYS A 131 -16.43 -0.15 8.81
C LYS A 131 -17.41 -0.78 7.84
N GLY A 132 -17.29 -2.08 7.64
CA GLY A 132 -18.21 -2.85 6.82
C GLY A 132 -17.78 -2.92 5.35
N LEU A 133 -18.70 -3.31 4.48
CA LEU A 133 -18.46 -3.64 3.08
C LEU A 133 -18.75 -2.49 2.10
N GLY A 134 -19.20 -1.34 2.57
CA GLY A 134 -19.59 -0.23 1.71
C GLY A 134 -18.44 0.24 0.83
N GLU A 135 -18.55 0.08 -0.49
CA GLU A 135 -17.64 0.75 -1.43
C GLU A 135 -18.04 2.21 -1.57
N PRO A 136 -17.08 3.13 -1.59
CA PRO A 136 -17.38 4.53 -1.81
C PRO A 136 -18.00 4.75 -3.20
N ALA A 137 -18.87 5.74 -3.29
CA ALA A 137 -19.60 6.12 -4.50
C ALA A 137 -18.72 6.42 -5.73
N TYR A 138 -17.43 6.58 -5.53
CA TYR A 138 -16.47 6.88 -6.60
C TYR A 138 -16.41 5.78 -7.66
N PHE A 139 -16.44 4.50 -7.30
CA PHE A 139 -16.45 3.40 -8.27
C PHE A 139 -17.79 3.27 -9.00
N SER A 140 -18.90 3.57 -8.33
CA SER A 140 -20.20 3.60 -8.99
C SER A 140 -20.33 4.76 -9.99
N ALA A 141 -19.59 5.83 -9.81
CA ALA A 141 -19.55 6.94 -10.76
C ALA A 141 -18.70 6.64 -12.01
N LEU A 142 -17.65 5.82 -11.87
CA LEU A 142 -16.79 5.41 -12.99
C LEU A 142 -17.34 4.21 -13.78
N ALA A 143 -18.29 3.47 -13.20
CA ALA A 143 -18.95 2.33 -13.86
C ALA A 143 -20.12 2.73 -14.78
N ARG A 144 -20.36 4.03 -14.96
CA ARG A 144 -21.35 4.59 -15.91
C ARG A 144 -20.62 5.25 -17.07
#